data_5f890d740b4c08c858313e955f1db683
#
_entry.id   5f890d740b4c08c858313e955f1db683
#
_cell.length_a   1.000
_cell.length_b   1.000
_cell.length_c   1.000
_cell.angle_alpha   90.00
_cell.angle_beta   90.00
_cell.angle_gamma   90.00
#
_symmetry.space_group_name_H-M   'P 1'
#
loop_
_entity.id
_entity.type
_entity.pdbx_description
1 polymer ?
#
loop_
_entity_poly.entity_id
_entity_poly.type
_entity_poly.pdbx_seq_one_letter_code
_entity_poly.pdbx_strand_id
1 'polypeptide(L)'
;MKLRGCIDDDFSNYKESSMFLITPECDFKCCREAGNNICQNMSIINEPIVDIDDDDIIKRYLDNPITKAVVFGGLEPLYGDYFEDVYWFIHKLRWDYDCYDPVIIYTGYNPEEKIDEIIRLSKFANVIVKFGRFIPDQPSHFDKILGVELASPNQYAAEL
;
A
#
# COMPACT_ATOMS: atom_id res chain seq x y z
N MET A 1 -8.97 -2.78 11.58
CA MET A 1 -8.28 -3.55 10.52
C MET A 1 -7.10 -4.34 11.07
N LYS A 2 -6.73 -5.41 10.40
CA LYS A 2 -5.58 -6.25 10.78
C LYS A 2 -4.31 -5.73 10.12
N LEU A 3 -3.22 -5.56 10.88
CA LEU A 3 -1.92 -5.08 10.40
C LEU A 3 -0.79 -5.93 11.01
N ARG A 4 0.35 -5.98 10.32
CA ARG A 4 1.62 -6.48 10.90
C ARG A 4 2.48 -5.36 11.47
N GLY A 5 2.09 -4.12 11.25
CA GLY A 5 2.76 -2.95 11.81
C GLY A 5 2.19 -1.64 11.28
N CYS A 6 2.53 -0.58 11.97
CA CYS A 6 2.21 0.78 11.59
C CYS A 6 3.42 1.66 11.88
N ILE A 7 3.90 2.38 10.87
CA ILE A 7 5.00 3.35 10.97
C ILE A 7 4.38 4.73 10.80
N ASP A 8 4.49 5.58 11.83
CA ASP A 8 3.85 6.90 11.81
C ASP A 8 4.49 7.87 10.81
N ASP A 9 5.81 7.76 10.66
CA ASP A 9 6.61 8.71 9.87
C ASP A 9 7.52 7.94 8.90
N ASP A 10 6.97 7.51 7.78
CA ASP A 10 7.72 6.90 6.69
C ASP A 10 8.06 7.95 5.63
N PHE A 11 9.33 7.96 5.19
CA PHE A 11 9.87 8.85 4.15
C PHE A 11 10.37 8.09 2.92
N SER A 12 10.06 6.79 2.84
CA SER A 12 10.66 5.89 1.84
C SER A 12 9.71 5.52 0.71
N ASN A 13 8.39 5.57 0.98
CA ASN A 13 7.39 5.04 0.05
C ASN A 13 6.59 6.12 -0.67
N TYR A 14 6.74 7.36 -0.30
CA TYR A 14 6.09 8.49 -0.97
C TYR A 14 6.94 9.76 -0.82
N LYS A 15 6.75 10.72 -1.75
CA LYS A 15 7.47 12.01 -1.77
C LYS A 15 7.25 12.90 -0.56
N GLU A 16 6.20 12.64 0.21
CA GLU A 16 5.88 13.32 1.47
C GLU A 16 5.91 12.32 2.61
N SER A 17 6.09 12.80 3.85
CA SER A 17 5.99 11.94 5.03
C SER A 17 4.64 11.24 5.07
N SER A 18 4.63 9.95 5.30
CA SER A 18 3.42 9.14 5.27
C SER A 18 3.30 8.22 6.48
N MET A 19 2.07 7.90 6.87
CA MET A 19 1.81 6.77 7.75
C MET A 19 1.82 5.49 6.91
N PHE A 20 2.71 4.56 7.22
CA PHE A 20 2.83 3.30 6.50
C PHE A 20 2.16 2.16 7.26
N LEU A 21 1.09 1.62 6.66
CA LEU A 21 0.29 0.53 7.19
C LEU A 21 0.73 -0.79 6.55
N ILE A 22 1.33 -1.66 7.36
CA ILE A 22 1.90 -2.94 6.89
C ILE A 22 0.79 -3.98 6.88
N THR A 23 0.38 -4.39 5.68
CA THR A 23 -0.73 -5.32 5.47
C THR A 23 -0.40 -6.74 5.92
N PRO A 24 -1.40 -7.56 6.34
CA PRO A 24 -1.12 -8.79 7.06
C PRO A 24 -0.78 -9.98 6.17
N GLU A 25 -1.24 -10.00 4.91
CA GLU A 25 -1.25 -11.19 4.05
C GLU A 25 -0.72 -10.92 2.65
N CYS A 26 -0.28 -11.97 1.97
CA CYS A 26 0.13 -11.95 0.58
C CYS A 26 0.01 -13.37 0.00
N ASP A 27 -0.32 -13.48 -1.28
CA ASP A 27 -0.30 -14.75 -2.00
C ASP A 27 1.11 -15.16 -2.49
N PHE A 28 2.11 -14.29 -2.31
CA PHE A 28 3.50 -14.50 -2.77
C PHE A 28 3.61 -14.86 -4.26
N LYS A 29 2.74 -14.30 -5.09
CA LYS A 29 2.72 -14.58 -6.51
C LYS A 29 4.05 -14.25 -7.19
N CYS A 30 4.74 -13.18 -6.76
CA CYS A 30 6.08 -12.85 -7.24
C CYS A 30 7.09 -13.99 -7.01
N CYS A 31 7.08 -14.64 -5.84
CA CYS A 31 7.95 -15.78 -5.54
C CYS A 31 7.55 -17.01 -6.35
N ARG A 32 6.24 -17.28 -6.50
CA ARG A 32 5.77 -18.42 -7.29
C ARG A 32 6.14 -18.30 -8.75
N GLU A 33 5.98 -17.12 -9.35
CA GLU A 33 6.33 -16.88 -10.76
C GLU A 33 7.83 -16.93 -11.00
N ALA A 34 8.64 -16.45 -10.05
CA ALA A 34 10.10 -16.52 -10.14
C ALA A 34 10.67 -17.93 -9.85
N GLY A 35 9.87 -18.83 -9.29
CA GLY A 35 10.34 -20.14 -8.82
C GLY A 35 11.31 -20.09 -7.64
N ASN A 36 11.48 -18.94 -7.02
CA ASN A 36 12.41 -18.68 -5.92
C ASN A 36 11.80 -17.71 -4.91
N ASN A 37 12.35 -17.71 -3.69
CA ASN A 37 12.00 -16.74 -2.67
C ASN A 37 12.72 -15.41 -2.95
N ILE A 38 12.06 -14.51 -3.69
CA ILE A 38 12.59 -13.20 -4.09
C ILE A 38 11.99 -12.03 -3.31
N CYS A 39 10.98 -12.28 -2.46
CA CYS A 39 10.26 -11.23 -1.78
C CYS A 39 11.17 -10.45 -0.82
N GLN A 40 11.30 -9.14 -1.02
CA GLN A 40 12.07 -8.26 -0.14
C GLN A 40 11.46 -8.14 1.26
N ASN A 41 10.16 -8.42 1.38
CA ASN A 41 9.38 -8.28 2.60
C ASN A 41 9.09 -9.64 3.29
N MET A 42 9.86 -10.69 2.95
CA MET A 42 9.63 -12.02 3.52
C MET A 42 9.72 -12.07 5.05
N SER A 43 10.56 -11.23 5.66
CA SER A 43 10.69 -11.17 7.12
C SER A 43 9.41 -10.69 7.81
N ILE A 44 8.63 -9.85 7.14
CA ILE A 44 7.39 -9.27 7.67
C ILE A 44 6.34 -10.35 8.00
N ILE A 45 6.36 -11.48 7.28
CA ILE A 45 5.38 -12.55 7.50
C ILE A 45 5.48 -13.19 8.90
N ASN A 46 6.62 -13.04 9.56
CA ASN A 46 6.85 -13.55 10.89
C ASN A 46 6.43 -12.58 12.01
N GLU A 47 6.14 -11.32 11.65
CA GLU A 47 5.65 -10.33 12.61
C GLU A 47 4.21 -10.67 13.04
N PRO A 48 3.85 -10.41 14.30
CA PRO A 48 2.51 -10.66 14.79
C PRO A 48 1.48 -9.81 14.04
N ILE A 49 0.30 -10.39 13.81
CA ILE A 49 -0.85 -9.63 13.32
C ILE A 49 -1.55 -9.02 14.53
N VAL A 50 -1.75 -7.70 14.49
CA VAL A 50 -2.55 -6.96 15.46
C VAL A 50 -3.82 -6.45 14.79
N ASP A 51 -4.94 -6.49 15.53
CA ASP A 51 -6.20 -5.90 15.10
C ASP A 51 -6.36 -4.55 15.79
N ILE A 52 -6.43 -3.48 14.99
CA ILE A 52 -6.51 -2.09 15.48
C ILE A 52 -7.79 -1.49 14.89
N ASP A 53 -8.50 -0.73 15.72
CA ASP A 53 -9.69 -0.01 15.25
C ASP A 53 -9.29 1.05 14.21
N ASP A 54 -10.04 1.13 13.11
CA ASP A 54 -9.75 2.08 12.02
C ASP A 54 -9.81 3.54 12.50
N ASP A 55 -10.72 3.85 13.43
CA ASP A 55 -10.81 5.19 14.01
C ASP A 55 -9.57 5.55 14.81
N ASP A 56 -8.97 4.61 15.51
CA ASP A 56 -7.75 4.83 16.26
C ASP A 56 -6.56 5.10 15.32
N ILE A 57 -6.47 4.35 14.20
CA ILE A 57 -5.45 4.58 13.18
C ILE A 57 -5.64 5.97 12.55
N ILE A 58 -6.86 6.31 12.14
CA ILE A 58 -7.16 7.58 11.47
C ILE A 58 -6.91 8.76 12.40
N LYS A 59 -7.34 8.69 13.66
CA LYS A 59 -7.06 9.74 14.65
C LYS A 59 -5.56 9.92 14.86
N ARG A 60 -4.82 8.81 15.01
CA ARG A 60 -3.36 8.84 15.13
C ARG A 60 -2.69 9.49 13.92
N TYR A 61 -3.21 9.21 12.72
CA TYR A 61 -2.75 9.85 11.49
C TYR A 61 -3.03 11.35 11.50
N LEU A 62 -4.27 11.76 11.79
CA LEU A 62 -4.69 13.16 11.78
C LEU A 62 -4.02 14.01 12.88
N ASP A 63 -3.70 13.40 14.02
CA ASP A 63 -3.00 14.07 15.12
C ASP A 63 -1.51 14.27 14.83
N ASN A 64 -0.95 13.60 13.82
CA ASN A 64 0.45 13.75 13.44
C ASN A 64 0.64 14.91 12.47
N PRO A 65 1.29 16.02 12.89
CA PRO A 65 1.38 17.24 12.09
C PRO A 65 2.30 17.13 10.86
N ILE A 66 3.15 16.10 10.80
CA ILE A 66 4.14 15.96 9.73
C ILE A 66 3.70 14.99 8.63
N THR A 67 2.84 14.02 8.92
CA THR A 67 2.33 13.09 7.90
C THR A 67 1.32 13.76 6.98
N LYS A 68 1.42 13.46 5.69
CA LYS A 68 0.61 14.04 4.62
C LYS A 68 0.01 13.00 3.68
N ALA A 69 0.22 11.73 3.96
CA ALA A 69 -0.29 10.63 3.15
C ALA A 69 -0.43 9.35 3.98
N VAL A 70 -1.26 8.43 3.53
CA VAL A 70 -1.33 7.06 4.06
C VAL A 70 -0.85 6.10 2.99
N VAL A 71 0.04 5.17 3.35
CA VAL A 71 0.57 4.15 2.45
C VAL A 71 0.18 2.76 2.96
N PHE A 72 -0.45 1.96 2.12
CA PHE A 72 -0.67 0.53 2.35
C PHE A 72 0.37 -0.28 1.58
N GLY A 73 1.05 -1.19 2.26
CA GLY A 73 2.08 -2.01 1.63
C GLY A 73 2.72 -3.02 2.58
N GLY A 74 3.98 -3.34 2.34
CA GLY A 74 4.69 -4.39 3.07
C GLY A 74 4.37 -5.77 2.51
N LEU A 75 3.16 -6.26 2.67
CA LEU A 75 2.61 -7.40 1.94
C LEU A 75 1.59 -6.93 0.89
N GLU A 76 0.52 -7.69 0.62
CA GLU A 76 -0.34 -7.40 -0.54
C GLU A 76 -1.70 -6.81 -0.13
N PRO A 77 -1.91 -5.49 -0.27
CA PRO A 77 -3.15 -4.82 0.12
C PRO A 77 -4.39 -5.26 -0.67
N LEU A 78 -4.20 -5.75 -1.91
CA LEU A 78 -5.30 -6.18 -2.77
C LEU A 78 -5.53 -7.70 -2.74
N TYR A 79 -4.96 -8.41 -1.75
CA TYR A 79 -5.12 -9.85 -1.65
C TYR A 79 -6.37 -10.24 -0.87
N GLY A 80 -7.17 -11.13 -1.47
CA GLY A 80 -8.31 -11.76 -0.81
C GLY A 80 -9.31 -10.77 -0.22
N ASP A 81 -9.87 -11.12 0.92
CA ASP A 81 -10.86 -10.31 1.63
C ASP A 81 -10.24 -9.06 2.30
N TYR A 82 -8.91 -8.99 2.42
CA TYR A 82 -8.24 -7.84 3.03
C TYR A 82 -8.43 -6.55 2.22
N PHE A 83 -8.69 -6.65 0.93
CA PHE A 83 -9.07 -5.51 0.11
C PHE A 83 -10.28 -4.75 0.69
N GLU A 84 -11.22 -5.45 1.30
CA GLU A 84 -12.39 -4.81 1.93
C GLU A 84 -11.96 -3.93 3.12
N ASP A 85 -10.99 -4.36 3.93
CA ASP A 85 -10.46 -3.54 5.01
C ASP A 85 -9.83 -2.25 4.46
N VAL A 86 -9.03 -2.34 3.40
CA VAL A 86 -8.42 -1.17 2.72
C VAL A 86 -9.50 -0.24 2.16
N TYR A 87 -10.49 -0.81 1.47
CA TYR A 87 -11.59 -0.05 0.87
C TYR A 87 -12.38 0.73 1.92
N TRP A 88 -12.79 0.06 3.01
CA TRP A 88 -13.58 0.69 4.05
C TRP A 88 -12.80 1.69 4.89
N PHE A 89 -11.50 1.47 5.07
CA PHE A 89 -10.62 2.47 5.68
C PHE A 89 -10.58 3.77 4.86
N ILE A 90 -10.38 3.66 3.54
CA ILE A 90 -10.39 4.84 2.64
C ILE A 90 -11.76 5.51 2.65
N HIS A 91 -12.84 4.72 2.60
CA HIS A 91 -14.20 5.24 2.69
C HIS A 91 -14.36 6.08 3.97
N LYS A 92 -14.02 5.50 5.12
CA LYS A 92 -14.11 6.18 6.42
C LYS A 92 -13.26 7.46 6.46
N LEU A 93 -12.03 7.40 5.97
CA LEU A 93 -11.13 8.55 5.90
C LEU A 93 -11.75 9.71 5.11
N ARG A 94 -12.45 9.42 4.01
CA ARG A 94 -13.09 10.42 3.15
C ARG A 94 -14.40 10.96 3.71
N TRP A 95 -15.31 10.07 4.18
CA TRP A 95 -16.68 10.44 4.53
C TRP A 95 -16.87 10.77 6.01
N ASP A 96 -16.16 10.08 6.91
CA ASP A 96 -16.35 10.31 8.34
C ASP A 96 -15.38 11.37 8.88
N TYR A 97 -14.18 11.47 8.26
CA TYR A 97 -13.14 12.39 8.70
C TYR A 97 -12.86 13.55 7.73
N ASP A 98 -13.51 13.61 6.58
CA ASP A 98 -13.35 14.65 5.54
C ASP A 98 -11.88 14.91 5.16
N CYS A 99 -11.07 13.84 5.19
CA CYS A 99 -9.64 13.89 4.88
C CYS A 99 -9.40 13.39 3.44
N TYR A 100 -8.83 14.25 2.61
CA TYR A 100 -8.53 13.98 1.19
C TYR A 100 -7.04 13.87 0.91
N ASP A 101 -6.21 13.67 1.92
CA ASP A 101 -4.79 13.41 1.75
C ASP A 101 -4.56 12.17 0.87
N PRO A 102 -3.45 12.10 0.11
CA PRO A 102 -3.16 10.97 -0.75
C PRO A 102 -3.16 9.63 -0.01
N VAL A 103 -3.82 8.63 -0.60
CA VAL A 103 -3.71 7.24 -0.16
C VAL A 103 -2.99 6.45 -1.24
N ILE A 104 -1.87 5.85 -0.89
CA ILE A 104 -1.00 5.10 -1.78
C ILE A 104 -1.13 3.61 -1.47
N ILE A 105 -1.34 2.79 -2.50
CA ILE A 105 -1.48 1.34 -2.39
C ILE A 105 -0.34 0.68 -3.18
N TYR A 106 0.54 -0.02 -2.48
CA TYR A 106 1.64 -0.77 -3.09
C TYR A 106 1.20 -2.21 -3.37
N THR A 107 0.94 -2.52 -4.64
CA THR A 107 0.58 -3.88 -5.03
C THR A 107 1.62 -4.51 -5.96
N GLY A 108 1.77 -5.82 -5.85
CA GLY A 108 2.52 -6.63 -6.80
C GLY A 108 1.69 -7.04 -8.02
N TYR A 109 0.39 -6.83 -8.00
CA TYR A 109 -0.47 -7.15 -9.14
C TYR A 109 -0.31 -6.14 -10.28
N ASN A 110 -0.60 -6.60 -11.51
CA ASN A 110 -0.84 -5.72 -12.64
C ASN A 110 -2.32 -5.31 -12.68
N PRO A 111 -2.66 -4.18 -13.34
CA PRO A 111 -4.05 -3.67 -13.33
C PRO A 111 -5.09 -4.69 -13.81
N GLU A 112 -4.75 -5.48 -14.82
CA GLU A 112 -5.66 -6.50 -15.40
C GLU A 112 -5.99 -7.66 -14.44
N GLU A 113 -5.22 -7.82 -13.38
CA GLU A 113 -5.43 -8.85 -12.36
C GLU A 113 -6.38 -8.38 -11.24
N LYS A 114 -6.64 -7.05 -11.17
CA LYS A 114 -7.37 -6.39 -10.08
C LYS A 114 -8.35 -5.31 -10.60
N ILE A 115 -8.97 -5.57 -11.74
CA ILE A 115 -9.86 -4.61 -12.42
C ILE A 115 -11.01 -4.15 -11.52
N ASP A 116 -11.66 -5.08 -10.83
CA ASP A 116 -12.83 -4.76 -10.00
C ASP A 116 -12.44 -3.93 -8.78
N GLU A 117 -11.30 -4.26 -8.14
CA GLU A 117 -10.75 -3.51 -7.03
C GLU A 117 -10.35 -2.09 -7.46
N ILE A 118 -9.70 -1.95 -8.63
CA ILE A 118 -9.30 -0.66 -9.20
C ILE A 118 -10.51 0.21 -9.51
N ILE A 119 -11.56 -0.35 -10.14
CA ILE A 119 -12.81 0.38 -10.41
C ILE A 119 -13.46 0.86 -9.11
N ARG A 120 -13.41 0.08 -8.05
CA ARG A 120 -13.94 0.49 -6.75
C ARG A 120 -13.10 1.60 -6.14
N LEU A 121 -11.77 1.49 -6.18
CA LEU A 121 -10.84 2.49 -5.65
C LEU A 121 -10.93 3.83 -6.42
N SER A 122 -11.14 3.79 -7.74
CA SER A 122 -11.26 5.02 -8.55
C SER A 122 -12.48 5.90 -8.23
N LYS A 123 -13.36 5.44 -7.34
CA LYS A 123 -14.46 6.26 -6.80
C LYS A 123 -14.00 7.22 -5.71
N PHE A 124 -12.81 7.02 -5.17
CA PHE A 124 -12.23 7.90 -4.17
C PHE A 124 -11.28 8.91 -4.80
N ALA A 125 -11.30 10.13 -4.31
CA ALA A 125 -10.32 11.14 -4.71
C ALA A 125 -8.93 10.83 -4.11
N ASN A 126 -7.87 11.20 -4.84
CA ASN A 126 -6.47 11.13 -4.38
C ASN A 126 -6.02 9.72 -3.96
N VAL A 127 -6.38 8.71 -4.73
CA VAL A 127 -5.85 7.35 -4.59
C VAL A 127 -4.80 7.10 -5.67
N ILE A 128 -3.64 6.64 -5.25
CA ILE A 128 -2.50 6.29 -6.10
C ILE A 128 -2.22 4.81 -5.92
N VAL A 129 -2.09 4.06 -7.00
CA VAL A 129 -1.72 2.65 -6.94
C VAL A 129 -0.37 2.43 -7.61
N LYS A 130 0.56 1.86 -6.88
CA LYS A 130 1.83 1.37 -7.42
C LYS A 130 1.67 -0.09 -7.82
N PHE A 131 1.78 -0.37 -9.10
CA PHE A 131 1.63 -1.68 -9.73
C PHE A 131 2.96 -2.38 -9.99
N GLY A 132 2.88 -3.67 -10.23
CA GLY A 132 3.97 -4.49 -10.75
C GLY A 132 4.79 -5.21 -9.70
N ARG A 133 5.07 -6.48 -10.00
CA ARG A 133 5.88 -7.36 -9.15
C ARG A 133 7.33 -6.94 -9.13
N PHE A 134 7.98 -7.14 -8.01
CA PHE A 134 9.43 -7.04 -7.95
C PHE A 134 10.08 -8.11 -8.82
N ILE A 135 11.04 -7.70 -9.65
CA ILE A 135 11.90 -8.57 -10.45
C ILE A 135 13.33 -8.32 -10.00
N PRO A 136 14.03 -9.35 -9.46
CA PRO A 136 15.41 -9.19 -9.01
C PRO A 136 16.37 -8.91 -10.17
N ASP A 137 17.54 -8.36 -9.85
CA ASP A 137 18.64 -8.10 -10.79
C ASP A 137 18.27 -7.16 -11.96
N GLN A 138 17.24 -6.34 -11.78
CA GLN A 138 16.86 -5.29 -12.72
C GLN A 138 17.28 -3.91 -12.19
N PRO A 139 17.55 -2.94 -13.08
CA PRO A 139 17.84 -1.59 -12.64
C PRO A 139 16.62 -0.93 -11.99
N SER A 140 16.85 -0.20 -10.91
CA SER A 140 15.83 0.69 -10.34
C SER A 140 15.55 1.87 -11.28
N HIS A 141 14.41 2.54 -11.05
CA HIS A 141 14.09 3.78 -11.74
C HIS A 141 13.27 4.69 -10.85
N PHE A 142 13.38 6.00 -11.07
CA PHE A 142 12.63 7.00 -10.34
C PHE A 142 11.19 7.12 -10.86
N ASP A 143 10.20 6.92 -9.98
CA ASP A 143 8.80 7.17 -10.29
C ASP A 143 8.41 8.59 -9.88
N LYS A 144 7.90 9.38 -10.84
CA LYS A 144 7.59 10.80 -10.64
C LYS A 144 6.33 11.04 -9.82
N ILE A 145 5.37 10.12 -9.83
CA ILE A 145 4.11 10.23 -9.07
C ILE A 145 4.41 10.01 -7.59
N LEU A 146 5.15 8.93 -7.30
CA LEU A 146 5.52 8.61 -5.92
C LEU A 146 6.68 9.48 -5.41
N GLY A 147 7.57 9.91 -6.29
CA GLY A 147 8.78 10.66 -5.93
C GLY A 147 9.86 9.80 -5.28
N VAL A 148 9.85 8.50 -5.54
CA VAL A 148 10.81 7.51 -5.00
C VAL A 148 11.36 6.59 -6.08
N GLU A 149 12.45 5.89 -5.76
CA GLU A 149 13.02 4.84 -6.62
C GLU A 149 12.19 3.55 -6.50
N LEU A 150 11.76 3.00 -7.63
CA LEU A 150 11.16 1.68 -7.72
C LEU A 150 12.20 0.64 -8.14
N ALA A 151 12.07 -0.56 -7.58
CA ALA A 151 13.12 -1.59 -7.61
C ALA A 151 13.29 -2.29 -8.96
N SER A 152 12.33 -2.19 -9.87
CA SER A 152 12.41 -2.81 -11.21
C SER A 152 11.57 -2.04 -12.23
N PRO A 153 11.96 -2.07 -13.55
CA PRO A 153 11.38 -1.20 -14.59
C PRO A 153 9.90 -1.46 -14.91
N ASN A 154 9.38 -2.62 -14.55
CA ASN A 154 7.97 -2.98 -14.73
C ASN A 154 7.06 -2.39 -13.64
N GLN A 155 7.63 -1.81 -12.60
CA GLN A 155 6.87 -1.16 -11.54
C GLN A 155 6.59 0.30 -11.92
N TYR A 156 5.40 0.78 -11.63
CA TYR A 156 5.00 2.17 -11.88
C TYR A 156 3.80 2.55 -11.01
N ALA A 157 3.61 3.83 -10.80
CA ALA A 157 2.43 4.35 -10.13
C ALA A 157 1.44 4.98 -11.11
N ALA A 158 0.16 4.93 -10.75
CA ALA A 158 -0.92 5.62 -11.44
C ALA A 158 -1.87 6.25 -10.42
N GLU A 159 -2.32 7.46 -10.71
CA GLU A 159 -3.46 8.10 -10.04
C GLU A 159 -4.75 7.52 -10.61
N LEU A 160 -5.73 7.18 -9.74
CA LEU A 160 -7.01 6.59 -10.14
C LEU A 160 -8.11 7.64 -10.32
#